data_bf345c6b26dfb07ac067ecdcea050988
#
_entry.id   bf345c6b26dfb07ac067ecdcea050988
#
_cell.length_a   1.000
_cell.length_b   1.000
_cell.length_c   1.000
_cell.angle_alpha   90.00
_cell.angle_beta   90.00
_cell.angle_gamma   90.00
#
_symmetry.space_group_name_H-M   'P 1'
#
loop_
_entity.id
_entity.type
_entity.pdbx_description
1 polymer ?
#
loop_
_entity_poly.entity_id
_entity_poly.type
_entity_poly.pdbx_seq_one_letter_code
_entity_poly.pdbx_strand_id
1 'polypeptide(L)'
;MKQVKKPVFFIVFILIAVFTYFAIMGFSTYYGDIKTTHIRGVADIRWGIDIRGGVDVTFTPSEDAVNVTNDDLDGARSIIETRMVEKNITDYEIYVDQNTKRIICRFPWQSDDSSFDPEQAVKELGETAMLTFRKGYSGQLTGDQTYEDLELVLTGADVAKAEAKYYTPQNEEHQWVVDLTLNDSGKESFKNATAEASPNHDRISIWMDDIEISAPTVNETIADGKAIISGSFETADDAKALADKINGGSLPFKLVTDSFSTISPTLGMGARDAMGLAGIIAFCLIAVLMICMYRLPGVMAVISLAGQVAGTFAAITGFFAFNDSFTMTIPGIAGIILAVGMGVDANVITNERIKEELSAGKTIDGSLYIGFKRAFSAIFDGNITMLIIAVILMGAFGTPDSWCSIILSPIFTWFGVSTAGSIYAFGYTLAVGVVLNFLFGILTTRLMTMSLSRFKVFRNPVFYGGRKKAEGGAAE
;
A
#
# COMPACT_ATOMS: atom_id res chain seq x y z
N MET A 1 19.94 -31.11 30.65
CA MET A 1 19.55 -29.73 30.31
C MET A 1 20.74 -29.05 29.68
N LYS A 2 20.65 -28.56 28.40
CA LYS A 2 21.70 -27.72 27.85
C LYS A 2 21.63 -26.35 28.56
N GLN A 3 22.68 -26.06 29.32
CA GLN A 3 22.78 -24.81 30.09
C GLN A 3 23.12 -23.64 29.16
N VAL A 4 22.35 -22.55 29.24
CA VAL A 4 22.65 -21.30 28.50
C VAL A 4 23.94 -20.70 29.06
N LYS A 5 24.90 -20.33 28.19
CA LYS A 5 26.20 -19.77 28.60
C LYS A 5 26.05 -18.29 29.00
N LYS A 6 26.94 -17.78 29.88
CA LYS A 6 26.94 -16.38 30.36
C LYS A 6 26.97 -15.33 29.27
N PRO A 7 27.76 -15.44 28.16
CA PRO A 7 27.83 -14.36 27.16
C PRO A 7 26.56 -14.20 26.32
N VAL A 8 25.64 -15.16 26.35
CA VAL A 8 24.41 -15.13 25.52
C VAL A 8 23.57 -13.88 25.82
N PHE A 9 23.49 -13.44 27.07
CA PHE A 9 22.79 -12.21 27.40
C PHE A 9 23.33 -11.01 26.62
N PHE A 10 24.64 -10.79 26.65
CA PHE A 10 25.28 -9.64 25.99
C PHE A 10 25.12 -9.72 24.47
N ILE A 11 25.30 -10.92 23.90
CA ILE A 11 25.14 -11.13 22.44
C ILE A 11 23.71 -10.79 22.02
N VAL A 12 22.70 -11.32 22.70
CA VAL A 12 21.28 -11.09 22.38
C VAL A 12 20.92 -9.63 22.61
N PHE A 13 21.38 -9.01 23.70
CA PHE A 13 21.14 -7.59 23.97
C PHE A 13 21.72 -6.69 22.88
N ILE A 14 22.98 -6.92 22.47
CA ILE A 14 23.62 -6.16 21.41
C ILE A 14 22.91 -6.35 20.08
N LEU A 15 22.51 -7.59 19.75
CA LEU A 15 21.73 -7.87 18.53
C LEU A 15 20.41 -7.12 18.52
N ILE A 16 19.66 -7.13 19.63
CA ILE A 16 18.41 -6.36 19.74
C ILE A 16 18.68 -4.86 19.61
N ALA A 17 19.70 -4.33 20.29
CA ALA A 17 20.00 -2.91 20.25
C ALA A 17 20.41 -2.43 18.85
N VAL A 18 21.27 -3.20 18.17
CA VAL A 18 21.69 -2.92 16.78
C VAL A 18 20.51 -3.04 15.83
N PHE A 19 19.72 -4.10 15.95
CA PHE A 19 18.52 -4.30 15.13
C PHE A 19 17.51 -3.16 15.34
N THR A 20 17.22 -2.80 16.58
CA THR A 20 16.32 -1.67 16.92
C THR A 20 16.82 -0.36 16.34
N TYR A 21 18.13 -0.10 16.42
CA TYR A 21 18.73 1.10 15.84
C TYR A 21 18.50 1.17 14.33
N PHE A 22 18.84 0.11 13.59
CA PHE A 22 18.65 0.09 12.13
C PHE A 22 17.18 0.06 11.71
N ALA A 23 16.31 -0.61 12.46
CA ALA A 23 14.88 -0.64 12.17
C ALA A 23 14.22 0.73 12.35
N ILE A 24 14.72 1.56 13.28
CA ILE A 24 14.18 2.91 13.51
C ILE A 24 14.83 3.92 12.56
N MET A 25 16.19 3.96 12.51
CA MET A 25 16.91 4.99 11.77
C MET A 25 17.07 4.68 10.28
N GLY A 26 17.02 3.39 9.89
CA GLY A 26 17.38 2.98 8.55
C GLY A 26 18.88 3.11 8.27
N PHE A 27 19.27 2.85 7.03
CA PHE A 27 20.64 3.08 6.54
C PHE A 27 20.60 3.55 5.09
N SER A 28 21.07 4.76 4.84
CA SER A 28 21.14 5.36 3.51
C SER A 28 22.53 5.92 3.26
N THR A 29 23.01 5.81 2.03
CA THR A 29 24.25 6.44 1.58
C THR A 29 23.92 7.56 0.59
N TYR A 30 24.70 8.64 0.64
CA TYR A 30 24.58 9.77 -0.25
C TYR A 30 25.76 9.78 -1.22
N TYR A 31 25.47 9.93 -2.52
CA TYR A 31 26.46 10.17 -3.53
C TYR A 31 26.10 11.46 -4.28
N GLY A 32 26.71 12.58 -3.88
CA GLY A 32 26.23 13.91 -4.26
C GLY A 32 24.82 14.14 -3.69
N ASP A 33 23.89 14.54 -4.57
CA ASP A 33 22.49 14.78 -4.21
C ASP A 33 21.60 13.52 -4.27
N ILE A 34 22.16 12.39 -4.73
CA ILE A 34 21.44 11.13 -4.86
C ILE A 34 21.48 10.36 -3.54
N LYS A 35 20.32 10.17 -2.90
CA LYS A 35 20.14 9.32 -1.73
C LYS A 35 19.83 7.88 -2.16
N THR A 36 20.72 6.94 -1.82
CA THR A 36 20.45 5.50 -1.98
C THR A 36 20.12 4.89 -0.62
N THR A 37 18.89 4.44 -0.45
CA THR A 37 18.42 3.78 0.78
C THR A 37 18.70 2.28 0.70
N HIS A 38 19.57 1.77 1.55
CA HIS A 38 19.90 0.35 1.64
C HIS A 38 19.00 -0.39 2.63
N ILE A 39 18.67 0.26 3.74
CA ILE A 39 17.78 -0.26 4.77
C ILE A 39 16.75 0.84 5.09
N ARG A 40 15.47 0.51 4.93
CA ARG A 40 14.38 1.43 5.22
C ARG A 40 14.12 1.49 6.72
N GLY A 41 13.96 2.69 7.25
CA GLY A 41 13.62 2.95 8.65
C GLY A 41 12.19 3.46 8.82
N VAL A 42 11.84 3.86 10.04
CA VAL A 42 10.50 4.39 10.38
C VAL A 42 10.14 5.63 9.56
N ALA A 43 11.15 6.43 9.15
CA ALA A 43 10.93 7.60 8.29
C ALA A 43 10.47 7.24 6.87
N ASP A 44 10.74 6.01 6.42
CA ASP A 44 10.40 5.52 5.08
C ASP A 44 9.06 4.73 5.08
N ILE A 45 8.25 4.81 6.15
CA ILE A 45 6.93 4.17 6.21
C ILE A 45 6.01 4.80 5.17
N ARG A 46 5.38 3.96 4.35
CA ARG A 46 4.30 4.35 3.46
C ARG A 46 3.02 4.50 4.26
N TRP A 47 2.46 5.70 4.27
CA TRP A 47 1.23 6.00 5.00
C TRP A 47 0.03 5.88 4.06
N GLY A 48 -1.05 5.25 4.53
CA GLY A 48 -2.31 5.12 3.79
C GLY A 48 -3.05 6.45 3.67
N ILE A 49 -4.07 6.44 2.81
CA ILE A 49 -4.92 7.62 2.55
C ILE A 49 -5.69 8.08 3.79
N ASP A 50 -5.94 7.19 4.74
CA ASP A 50 -6.57 7.50 6.03
C ASP A 50 -5.70 8.39 6.93
N ILE A 51 -4.37 8.42 6.69
CA ILE A 51 -3.39 9.22 7.41
C ILE A 51 -2.94 10.43 6.59
N ARG A 52 -2.53 10.23 5.34
CA ARG A 52 -2.09 11.32 4.45
C ARG A 52 -3.25 12.15 3.92
N GLY A 53 -4.46 11.64 4.00
CA GLY A 53 -5.58 12.08 3.20
C GLY A 53 -5.49 11.51 1.80
N GLY A 54 -6.62 11.46 1.12
CA GLY A 54 -6.65 10.92 -0.24
C GLY A 54 -8.04 10.61 -0.71
N VAL A 55 -8.09 9.92 -1.83
CA VAL A 55 -9.28 9.50 -2.55
C VAL A 55 -9.37 7.98 -2.51
N ASP A 56 -10.56 7.47 -2.20
CA ASP A 56 -10.95 6.08 -2.39
C ASP A 56 -12.13 6.07 -3.36
N VAL A 57 -11.93 5.54 -4.55
CA VAL A 57 -12.95 5.48 -5.59
C VAL A 57 -13.07 4.06 -6.12
N THR A 58 -14.31 3.64 -6.33
CA THR A 58 -14.64 2.37 -6.97
C THR A 58 -15.33 2.66 -8.29
N PHE A 59 -14.77 2.13 -9.37
CA PHE A 59 -15.37 2.15 -10.70
C PHE A 59 -16.01 0.82 -11.04
N THR A 60 -17.16 0.88 -11.70
CA THR A 60 -17.86 -0.28 -12.28
C THR A 60 -18.10 -0.05 -13.77
N PRO A 61 -18.17 -1.10 -14.60
CA PRO A 61 -18.65 -0.97 -15.96
C PRO A 61 -20.06 -0.34 -15.99
N SER A 62 -20.33 0.52 -16.97
CA SER A 62 -21.68 1.06 -17.17
C SER A 62 -22.67 -0.07 -17.52
N GLU A 63 -23.95 0.16 -17.33
CA GLU A 63 -25.01 -0.80 -17.67
C GLU A 63 -25.04 -1.16 -19.16
N ASP A 64 -24.55 -0.27 -20.02
CA ASP A 64 -24.44 -0.46 -21.47
C ASP A 64 -23.27 -1.35 -21.88
N ALA A 65 -22.31 -1.59 -20.98
CA ALA A 65 -21.13 -2.41 -21.26
C ALA A 65 -21.48 -3.91 -21.23
N VAL A 66 -21.74 -4.47 -22.40
CA VAL A 66 -22.10 -5.90 -22.54
C VAL A 66 -20.85 -6.77 -22.60
N ASN A 67 -20.83 -7.86 -21.79
CA ASN A 67 -19.78 -8.89 -21.80
C ASN A 67 -18.36 -8.42 -21.47
N VAL A 68 -18.19 -7.54 -20.49
CA VAL A 68 -16.87 -7.15 -19.99
C VAL A 68 -16.11 -8.39 -19.49
N THR A 69 -14.93 -8.63 -20.06
CA THR A 69 -14.06 -9.76 -19.70
C THR A 69 -13.07 -9.34 -18.61
N ASN A 70 -12.36 -10.32 -18.03
CA ASN A 70 -11.29 -10.01 -17.08
C ASN A 70 -10.11 -9.29 -17.76
N ASP A 71 -9.82 -9.63 -19.02
CA ASP A 71 -8.77 -8.97 -19.79
C ASP A 71 -9.11 -7.49 -20.06
N ASP A 72 -10.39 -7.16 -20.26
CA ASP A 72 -10.84 -5.76 -20.39
C ASP A 72 -10.65 -4.98 -19.08
N LEU A 73 -10.93 -5.62 -17.93
CA LEU A 73 -10.71 -5.00 -16.62
C LEU A 73 -9.23 -4.75 -16.35
N ASP A 74 -8.36 -5.70 -16.71
CA ASP A 74 -6.91 -5.54 -16.57
C ASP A 74 -6.37 -4.48 -17.54
N GLY A 75 -6.94 -4.39 -18.75
CA GLY A 75 -6.68 -3.30 -19.70
C GLY A 75 -7.08 -1.93 -19.13
N ALA A 76 -8.29 -1.81 -18.59
CA ALA A 76 -8.77 -0.59 -17.95
C ALA A 76 -7.90 -0.18 -16.74
N ARG A 77 -7.47 -1.16 -15.93
CA ARG A 77 -6.52 -0.93 -14.84
C ARG A 77 -5.23 -0.30 -15.36
N SER A 78 -4.61 -0.88 -16.39
CA SER A 78 -3.35 -0.39 -16.95
C SER A 78 -3.46 1.05 -17.47
N ILE A 79 -4.61 1.40 -18.06
CA ILE A 79 -4.89 2.74 -18.55
C ILE A 79 -5.05 3.73 -17.38
N ILE A 80 -5.79 3.36 -16.34
CA ILE A 80 -5.92 4.18 -15.13
C ILE A 80 -4.56 4.40 -14.47
N GLU A 81 -3.72 3.35 -14.40
CA GLU A 81 -2.33 3.47 -13.88
C GLU A 81 -1.51 4.47 -14.70
N THR A 82 -1.58 4.40 -16.03
CA THR A 82 -0.89 5.34 -16.92
C THR A 82 -1.35 6.78 -16.66
N ARG A 83 -2.65 7.01 -16.57
CA ARG A 83 -3.22 8.34 -16.30
C ARG A 83 -2.82 8.88 -14.92
N MET A 84 -2.72 8.02 -13.91
CA MET A 84 -2.23 8.42 -12.58
C MET A 84 -0.77 8.87 -12.63
N VAL A 85 0.07 8.11 -13.34
CA VAL A 85 1.50 8.46 -13.53
C VAL A 85 1.65 9.79 -14.27
N GLU A 86 0.88 10.04 -15.34
CA GLU A 86 0.88 11.30 -16.10
C GLU A 86 0.47 12.50 -15.25
N LYS A 87 -0.46 12.29 -14.30
CA LYS A 87 -0.86 13.31 -13.31
C LYS A 87 0.11 13.41 -12.11
N ASN A 88 1.27 12.76 -12.19
CA ASN A 88 2.26 12.72 -11.12
C ASN A 88 1.72 12.11 -9.80
N ILE A 89 0.69 11.26 -9.89
CA ILE A 89 0.18 10.47 -8.77
C ILE A 89 0.99 9.17 -8.75
N THR A 90 2.05 9.12 -7.96
CA THR A 90 3.00 7.98 -7.94
C THR A 90 2.76 6.97 -6.83
N ASP A 91 2.00 7.36 -5.80
CA ASP A 91 1.79 6.55 -4.58
C ASP A 91 0.32 6.10 -4.54
N TYR A 92 -0.10 5.32 -5.54
CA TYR A 92 -1.46 4.82 -5.71
C TYR A 92 -1.56 3.31 -5.45
N GLU A 93 -2.77 2.85 -5.16
CA GLU A 93 -3.14 1.44 -5.08
C GLU A 93 -4.34 1.21 -6.01
N ILE A 94 -4.22 0.27 -6.95
CA ILE A 94 -5.30 -0.13 -7.85
C ILE A 94 -5.54 -1.62 -7.72
N TYR A 95 -6.79 -2.00 -7.46
CA TYR A 95 -7.22 -3.38 -7.32
C TYR A 95 -8.35 -3.68 -8.30
N VAL A 96 -8.27 -4.83 -8.96
CA VAL A 96 -9.33 -5.34 -9.82
C VAL A 96 -10.04 -6.49 -9.10
N ASP A 97 -11.31 -6.35 -8.83
CA ASP A 97 -12.17 -7.44 -8.38
C ASP A 97 -12.86 -8.07 -9.60
N GLN A 98 -12.29 -9.16 -10.06
CA GLN A 98 -12.81 -9.88 -11.23
C GLN A 98 -14.19 -10.52 -10.98
N ASN A 99 -14.56 -10.82 -9.72
CA ASN A 99 -15.83 -11.44 -9.37
C ASN A 99 -16.98 -10.45 -9.46
N THR A 100 -16.79 -9.24 -8.91
CA THR A 100 -17.81 -8.18 -8.92
C THR A 100 -17.60 -7.18 -10.05
N LYS A 101 -16.56 -7.38 -10.89
CA LYS A 101 -16.18 -6.51 -12.01
C LYS A 101 -16.00 -5.06 -11.59
N ARG A 102 -15.21 -4.83 -10.53
CA ARG A 102 -14.92 -3.51 -9.97
C ARG A 102 -13.44 -3.19 -10.06
N ILE A 103 -13.14 -1.91 -10.29
CA ILE A 103 -11.78 -1.37 -10.20
C ILE A 103 -11.77 -0.39 -9.03
N ILE A 104 -10.99 -0.69 -8.01
CA ILE A 104 -10.87 0.13 -6.80
C ILE A 104 -9.56 0.87 -6.86
N CYS A 105 -9.61 2.19 -6.81
CA CYS A 105 -8.45 3.07 -6.88
C CYS A 105 -8.34 3.87 -5.60
N ARG A 106 -7.15 3.88 -5.00
CA ARG A 106 -6.80 4.67 -3.83
C ARG A 106 -5.55 5.46 -4.13
N PHE A 107 -5.58 6.74 -3.91
CA PHE A 107 -4.42 7.60 -4.09
C PHE A 107 -4.42 8.76 -3.11
N PRO A 108 -3.22 9.20 -2.62
CA PRO A 108 -3.10 10.28 -1.67
C PRO A 108 -3.39 11.63 -2.33
N TRP A 109 -3.73 12.63 -1.51
CA TRP A 109 -3.74 14.02 -1.92
C TRP A 109 -2.33 14.43 -2.38
N GLN A 110 -2.27 15.21 -3.45
CA GLN A 110 -1.03 15.89 -3.81
C GLN A 110 -0.81 17.03 -2.79
N SER A 111 0.14 16.82 -1.88
CA SER A 111 0.36 17.69 -0.73
C SER A 111 0.81 19.11 -1.09
N ASP A 112 1.33 19.32 -2.30
CA ASP A 112 1.95 20.57 -2.75
C ASP A 112 1.02 21.41 -3.64
N ASP A 113 -0.16 20.88 -4.00
CA ASP A 113 -1.11 21.56 -4.85
C ASP A 113 -2.39 21.94 -4.07
N SER A 114 -2.51 23.23 -3.75
CA SER A 114 -3.73 23.77 -3.10
C SER A 114 -4.94 23.82 -4.05
N SER A 115 -4.74 23.54 -5.34
CA SER A 115 -5.78 23.52 -6.38
C SER A 115 -6.26 22.10 -6.74
N PHE A 116 -5.73 21.04 -6.10
CA PHE A 116 -6.13 19.66 -6.38
C PHE A 116 -7.61 19.43 -6.05
N ASP A 117 -8.39 19.16 -7.10
CA ASP A 117 -9.81 18.79 -6.99
C ASP A 117 -9.98 17.28 -7.11
N PRO A 118 -10.35 16.58 -6.02
CA PRO A 118 -10.53 15.13 -6.04
C PRO A 118 -11.64 14.65 -6.97
N GLU A 119 -12.74 15.41 -7.07
CA GLU A 119 -13.88 15.04 -7.94
C GLU A 119 -13.48 15.12 -9.39
N GLN A 120 -12.77 16.20 -9.77
CA GLN A 120 -12.23 16.36 -11.11
C GLN A 120 -11.22 15.26 -11.45
N ALA A 121 -10.30 14.94 -10.54
CA ALA A 121 -9.32 13.86 -10.74
C ALA A 121 -9.98 12.50 -10.98
N VAL A 122 -11.01 12.14 -10.20
CA VAL A 122 -11.77 10.91 -10.36
C VAL A 122 -12.51 10.88 -11.69
N LYS A 123 -13.16 11.99 -12.06
CA LYS A 123 -13.85 12.10 -13.34
C LYS A 123 -12.89 11.87 -14.51
N GLU A 124 -11.75 12.51 -14.51
CA GLU A 124 -10.74 12.41 -15.57
C GLU A 124 -10.11 11.00 -15.64
N LEU A 125 -9.94 10.31 -14.49
CA LEU A 125 -9.47 8.92 -14.46
C LEU A 125 -10.48 7.95 -15.08
N GLY A 126 -11.78 8.19 -14.89
CA GLY A 126 -12.87 7.34 -15.37
C GLY A 126 -13.39 7.70 -16.76
N GLU A 127 -12.96 8.81 -17.37
CA GLU A 127 -13.36 9.18 -18.71
C GLU A 127 -12.91 8.13 -19.74
N THR A 128 -13.80 7.81 -20.70
CA THR A 128 -13.51 6.81 -21.75
C THR A 128 -12.37 7.28 -22.63
N ALA A 129 -12.37 8.59 -22.96
CA ALA A 129 -11.36 9.27 -23.76
C ALA A 129 -11.03 8.52 -25.07
N MET A 130 -12.06 8.01 -25.74
CA MET A 130 -11.91 7.21 -26.94
C MET A 130 -11.68 8.12 -28.14
N LEU A 131 -10.41 8.23 -28.57
CA LEU A 131 -10.05 8.94 -29.78
C LEU A 131 -10.37 8.09 -31.00
N THR A 132 -11.17 8.61 -31.95
CA THR A 132 -11.42 7.97 -33.22
C THR A 132 -11.26 8.97 -34.37
N PHE A 133 -10.73 8.46 -35.51
CA PHE A 133 -10.68 9.18 -36.76
C PHE A 133 -11.67 8.55 -37.72
N ARG A 134 -12.53 9.36 -38.32
CA ARG A 134 -13.64 8.88 -39.17
C ARG A 134 -13.73 9.65 -40.47
N LYS A 135 -14.10 8.97 -41.57
CA LYS A 135 -14.36 9.63 -42.86
C LYS A 135 -15.64 10.45 -42.79
N GLY A 136 -15.58 11.71 -43.14
CA GLY A 136 -16.70 12.63 -43.05
C GLY A 136 -16.61 13.57 -41.84
N TYR A 137 -17.69 14.22 -41.46
CA TYR A 137 -17.77 15.15 -40.33
C TYR A 137 -19.21 15.30 -39.83
N SER A 138 -19.41 15.88 -38.65
CA SER A 138 -20.72 16.02 -37.99
C SER A 138 -21.80 16.68 -38.87
N GLY A 139 -21.45 17.64 -39.70
CA GLY A 139 -22.39 18.31 -40.62
C GLY A 139 -22.94 17.45 -41.76
N GLN A 140 -22.45 16.24 -41.96
CA GLN A 140 -22.97 15.27 -42.93
C GLN A 140 -24.00 14.32 -42.30
N LEU A 141 -24.08 14.29 -40.97
CA LEU A 141 -25.03 13.43 -40.25
C LEU A 141 -26.44 14.00 -40.36
N THR A 142 -27.41 13.15 -40.72
CA THR A 142 -28.80 13.54 -40.91
C THR A 142 -29.73 12.65 -40.09
N GLY A 143 -30.74 13.23 -39.47
CA GLY A 143 -31.75 12.50 -38.67
C GLY A 143 -31.16 11.91 -37.42
N ASP A 144 -31.36 10.57 -37.22
CA ASP A 144 -30.92 9.82 -36.04
C ASP A 144 -29.50 9.22 -36.17
N GLN A 145 -28.73 9.69 -37.21
CA GLN A 145 -27.35 9.24 -37.40
C GLN A 145 -26.44 9.76 -36.30
N THR A 146 -25.55 8.89 -35.86
CA THR A 146 -24.51 9.20 -34.87
C THR A 146 -23.12 9.20 -35.51
N TYR A 147 -22.10 9.66 -34.80
CA TYR A 147 -20.72 9.59 -35.28
C TYR A 147 -20.26 8.16 -35.58
N GLU A 148 -20.87 7.15 -34.98
CA GLU A 148 -20.54 5.74 -35.19
C GLU A 148 -20.95 5.25 -36.60
N ASP A 149 -21.87 5.92 -37.26
CA ASP A 149 -22.27 5.64 -38.64
C ASP A 149 -21.22 6.07 -39.67
N LEU A 150 -20.27 6.94 -39.28
CA LEU A 150 -19.14 7.31 -40.12
C LEU A 150 -18.08 6.18 -40.11
N GLU A 151 -17.50 5.95 -41.31
CA GLU A 151 -16.47 4.90 -41.48
C GLU A 151 -15.24 5.19 -40.59
N LEU A 152 -14.89 4.24 -39.73
CA LEU A 152 -13.73 4.31 -38.86
C LEU A 152 -12.44 4.16 -39.66
N VAL A 153 -11.50 5.09 -39.50
CA VAL A 153 -10.18 5.08 -40.13
C VAL A 153 -9.12 4.51 -39.18
N LEU A 154 -9.02 5.05 -37.98
CA LEU A 154 -8.12 4.62 -36.93
C LEU A 154 -8.63 5.02 -35.55
N THR A 155 -8.05 4.44 -34.51
CA THR A 155 -8.39 4.66 -33.12
C THR A 155 -7.21 5.24 -32.33
N GLY A 156 -7.42 5.62 -31.08
CA GLY A 156 -6.35 6.04 -30.19
C GLY A 156 -5.24 5.00 -30.00
N ALA A 157 -5.54 3.71 -30.15
CA ALA A 157 -4.54 2.62 -30.10
C ALA A 157 -3.51 2.69 -31.24
N ASP A 158 -3.86 3.37 -32.33
CA ASP A 158 -2.97 3.58 -33.50
C ASP A 158 -2.07 4.81 -33.34
N VAL A 159 -2.25 5.59 -32.27
CA VAL A 159 -1.40 6.74 -31.92
C VAL A 159 -0.28 6.31 -31.00
N ALA A 160 0.97 6.50 -31.44
CA ALA A 160 2.15 6.20 -30.64
C ALA A 160 2.48 7.33 -29.65
N LYS A 161 2.19 8.59 -30.01
CA LYS A 161 2.51 9.76 -29.20
C LYS A 161 1.66 10.97 -29.60
N ALA A 162 1.24 11.76 -28.61
CA ALA A 162 0.60 13.05 -28.77
C ALA A 162 1.39 14.14 -28.03
N GLU A 163 1.64 15.28 -28.66
CA GLU A 163 2.37 16.41 -28.08
C GLU A 163 1.69 17.73 -28.40
N ALA A 164 1.51 18.59 -27.39
CA ALA A 164 1.09 19.97 -27.62
C ALA A 164 2.24 20.76 -28.23
N LYS A 165 1.99 21.44 -29.36
CA LYS A 165 2.97 22.27 -30.06
C LYS A 165 2.37 23.60 -30.46
N TYR A 166 3.23 24.63 -30.49
CA TYR A 166 2.89 25.94 -31.04
C TYR A 166 3.22 25.91 -32.52
N TYR A 167 2.19 25.94 -33.34
CA TYR A 167 2.31 25.84 -34.80
C TYR A 167 2.13 27.20 -35.48
N THR A 168 2.97 27.46 -36.48
CA THR A 168 2.95 28.69 -37.27
C THR A 168 2.72 28.32 -38.73
N PRO A 169 1.48 28.31 -39.22
CA PRO A 169 1.20 28.11 -40.65
C PRO A 169 1.74 29.27 -41.48
N GLN A 170 2.04 29.04 -42.75
CA GLN A 170 2.68 30.02 -43.64
C GLN A 170 1.81 31.26 -43.96
N ASN A 171 0.59 31.40 -43.54
CA ASN A 171 -0.26 32.55 -43.78
C ASN A 171 -1.39 32.73 -42.75
N GLU A 172 -1.31 32.11 -41.62
CA GLU A 172 -2.34 32.15 -40.58
C GLU A 172 -1.76 32.56 -39.22
N GLU A 173 -2.64 32.92 -38.29
CA GLU A 173 -2.22 33.22 -36.91
C GLU A 173 -1.63 32.02 -36.22
N HIS A 174 -0.67 32.27 -35.37
CA HIS A 174 -0.06 31.23 -34.51
C HIS A 174 -1.12 30.59 -33.64
N GLN A 175 -1.17 29.24 -33.61
CA GLN A 175 -2.14 28.51 -32.83
C GLN A 175 -1.50 27.32 -32.11
N TRP A 176 -2.08 26.94 -30.97
CA TRP A 176 -1.75 25.72 -30.32
C TRP A 176 -2.41 24.53 -31.05
N VAL A 177 -1.66 23.44 -31.18
CA VAL A 177 -2.12 22.22 -31.87
C VAL A 177 -1.65 21.01 -31.08
N VAL A 178 -2.30 19.86 -31.29
CA VAL A 178 -1.79 18.57 -30.83
C VAL A 178 -1.21 17.82 -32.02
N ASP A 179 0.12 17.61 -32.00
CA ASP A 179 0.87 16.86 -32.99
C ASP A 179 0.84 15.37 -32.62
N LEU A 180 0.30 14.55 -33.52
CA LEU A 180 0.18 13.11 -33.35
C LEU A 180 1.22 12.38 -34.17
N THR A 181 1.86 11.41 -33.57
CA THR A 181 2.71 10.43 -34.25
C THR A 181 2.02 9.08 -34.21
N LEU A 182 1.72 8.51 -35.37
CA LEU A 182 1.04 7.24 -35.52
C LEU A 182 2.05 6.09 -35.46
N ASN A 183 1.60 4.93 -34.94
CA ASN A 183 2.35 3.66 -35.03
C ASN A 183 2.32 3.11 -36.47
N ASP A 184 3.00 1.99 -36.74
CA ASP A 184 3.10 1.45 -38.10
C ASP A 184 1.73 1.04 -38.68
N SER A 185 0.81 0.51 -37.87
CA SER A 185 -0.56 0.18 -38.27
C SER A 185 -1.37 1.43 -38.63
N GLY A 186 -1.36 2.42 -37.71
CA GLY A 186 -2.04 3.70 -37.90
C GLY A 186 -1.52 4.47 -39.11
N LYS A 187 -0.21 4.43 -39.35
CA LYS A 187 0.45 5.04 -40.51
C LYS A 187 -0.08 4.48 -41.82
N GLU A 188 -0.20 3.16 -41.94
CA GLU A 188 -0.71 2.52 -43.15
C GLU A 188 -2.20 2.82 -43.35
N SER A 189 -3.01 2.69 -42.31
CA SER A 189 -4.45 3.01 -42.34
C SER A 189 -4.72 4.47 -42.71
N PHE A 190 -3.97 5.41 -42.09
CA PHE A 190 -4.11 6.83 -42.36
C PHE A 190 -3.67 7.21 -43.75
N LYS A 191 -2.57 6.62 -44.26
CA LYS A 191 -2.12 6.82 -45.64
C LYS A 191 -3.19 6.38 -46.64
N ASN A 192 -3.81 5.22 -46.42
CA ASN A 192 -4.84 4.70 -47.32
C ASN A 192 -6.09 5.64 -47.31
N ALA A 193 -6.55 6.02 -46.10
CA ALA A 193 -7.71 6.92 -45.96
C ALA A 193 -7.46 8.31 -46.56
N THR A 194 -6.25 8.89 -46.35
CA THR A 194 -5.90 10.20 -46.94
C THR A 194 -5.68 10.13 -48.44
N ALA A 195 -5.22 9.01 -49.00
CA ALA A 195 -5.11 8.80 -50.44
C ALA A 195 -6.48 8.70 -51.13
N GLU A 196 -7.47 8.17 -50.44
CA GLU A 196 -8.85 8.10 -50.92
C GLU A 196 -9.57 9.46 -50.81
N ALA A 197 -9.38 10.18 -49.72
CA ALA A 197 -10.03 11.46 -49.44
C ALA A 197 -9.44 12.65 -50.24
N SER A 198 -8.15 12.64 -50.52
CA SER A 198 -7.38 13.73 -51.13
C SER A 198 -7.92 14.16 -52.51
N PRO A 199 -8.33 13.30 -53.46
CA PRO A 199 -8.82 13.71 -54.77
C PRO A 199 -10.11 14.54 -54.72
N ASN A 200 -10.94 14.30 -53.71
CA ASN A 200 -12.23 14.98 -53.55
C ASN A 200 -12.18 16.11 -52.50
N HIS A 201 -11.04 16.29 -51.86
CA HIS A 201 -10.92 17.17 -50.70
C HIS A 201 -11.90 16.81 -49.58
N ASP A 202 -12.13 15.51 -49.35
CA ASP A 202 -13.00 15.02 -48.27
C ASP A 202 -12.39 15.36 -46.92
N ARG A 203 -13.23 15.32 -45.90
CA ARG A 203 -12.80 15.55 -44.51
C ARG A 203 -12.62 14.25 -43.77
N ILE A 204 -11.62 14.21 -42.89
CA ILE A 204 -11.47 13.18 -41.88
C ILE A 204 -11.65 13.86 -40.53
N SER A 205 -12.75 13.53 -39.86
CA SER A 205 -13.06 14.07 -38.55
C SER A 205 -12.34 13.29 -37.42
N ILE A 206 -12.01 14.04 -36.39
CA ILE A 206 -11.33 13.51 -35.18
C ILE A 206 -12.30 13.70 -34.02
N TRP A 207 -12.65 12.61 -33.39
CA TRP A 207 -13.63 12.55 -32.31
C TRP A 207 -12.98 12.10 -31.00
N MET A 208 -13.38 12.71 -29.89
CA MET A 208 -13.11 12.23 -28.56
C MET A 208 -14.45 11.86 -27.93
N ASP A 209 -14.67 10.56 -27.71
CA ASP A 209 -15.97 9.98 -27.39
C ASP A 209 -17.01 10.37 -28.46
N ASP A 210 -18.04 11.12 -28.14
CA ASP A 210 -19.13 11.59 -29.03
C ASP A 210 -18.94 13.05 -29.50
N ILE A 211 -17.84 13.70 -29.14
CA ILE A 211 -17.56 15.10 -29.45
C ILE A 211 -16.57 15.19 -30.61
N GLU A 212 -16.97 15.87 -31.71
CA GLU A 212 -16.05 16.23 -32.79
C GLU A 212 -15.10 17.34 -32.36
N ILE A 213 -13.79 17.00 -32.27
CA ILE A 213 -12.76 17.97 -31.88
C ILE A 213 -12.30 18.77 -33.10
N SER A 214 -12.14 18.12 -34.26
CA SER A 214 -11.63 18.70 -35.46
C SER A 214 -12.06 17.91 -36.69
N ALA A 215 -12.28 18.56 -37.82
CA ALA A 215 -12.60 17.91 -39.09
C ALA A 215 -11.83 18.56 -40.24
N PRO A 216 -10.50 18.41 -40.30
CA PRO A 216 -9.69 19.00 -41.37
C PRO A 216 -10.01 18.41 -42.72
N THR A 217 -9.90 19.26 -43.77
CA THR A 217 -9.94 18.82 -45.17
C THR A 217 -8.63 18.17 -45.56
N VAL A 218 -8.70 17.01 -46.22
CA VAL A 218 -7.52 16.30 -46.71
C VAL A 218 -7.10 16.86 -48.07
N ASN A 219 -5.96 17.57 -48.10
CA ASN A 219 -5.45 18.18 -49.32
C ASN A 219 -4.47 17.27 -50.07
N GLU A 220 -3.76 16.41 -49.36
CA GLU A 220 -2.76 15.51 -49.93
C GLU A 220 -2.68 14.20 -49.15
N THR A 221 -2.06 13.17 -49.77
CA THR A 221 -1.85 11.88 -49.09
C THR A 221 -0.77 12.01 -48.02
N ILE A 222 -1.08 11.69 -46.78
CA ILE A 222 -0.16 11.73 -45.64
C ILE A 222 0.48 10.37 -45.46
N ALA A 223 1.76 10.26 -45.81
CA ALA A 223 2.49 8.98 -45.76
C ALA A 223 3.53 8.91 -44.63
N ASP A 224 3.80 9.99 -43.92
CA ASP A 224 4.81 10.10 -42.87
C ASP A 224 4.31 9.63 -41.49
N GLY A 225 3.00 9.41 -41.35
CA GLY A 225 2.36 8.99 -40.11
C GLY A 225 2.24 10.11 -39.08
N LYS A 226 2.19 11.36 -39.53
CA LYS A 226 1.95 12.51 -38.69
C LYS A 226 0.57 13.08 -38.96
N ALA A 227 -0.14 13.41 -37.93
CA ALA A 227 -1.42 14.11 -38.01
C ALA A 227 -1.43 15.24 -36.99
N ILE A 228 -2.11 16.34 -37.35
CA ILE A 228 -2.21 17.51 -36.47
C ILE A 228 -3.69 17.71 -36.14
N ILE A 229 -4.01 17.75 -34.86
CA ILE A 229 -5.31 18.21 -34.41
C ILE A 229 -5.21 19.73 -34.24
N SER A 230 -5.86 20.44 -35.15
CA SER A 230 -6.08 21.87 -35.04
C SER A 230 -7.49 22.10 -34.51
N GLY A 231 -7.61 22.77 -33.39
CA GLY A 231 -8.88 23.13 -32.77
C GLY A 231 -8.77 24.52 -32.17
N SER A 232 -9.84 25.02 -31.58
CA SER A 232 -9.82 26.30 -30.88
C SER A 232 -9.16 26.13 -29.49
N PHE A 233 -7.86 25.79 -29.48
CA PHE A 233 -7.09 25.76 -28.23
C PHE A 233 -6.66 27.20 -27.92
N GLU A 234 -7.27 27.79 -26.89
CA GLU A 234 -6.96 29.16 -26.48
C GLU A 234 -5.60 29.23 -25.75
N THR A 235 -5.24 28.16 -25.05
CA THR A 235 -4.03 28.09 -24.23
C THR A 235 -3.16 26.86 -24.53
N ALA A 236 -1.89 26.90 -24.10
CA ALA A 236 -1.00 25.74 -24.11
C ALA A 236 -1.55 24.57 -23.26
N ASP A 237 -2.22 24.92 -22.16
CA ASP A 237 -2.74 23.94 -21.20
C ASP A 237 -3.91 23.16 -21.80
N ASP A 238 -4.76 23.75 -22.64
CA ASP A 238 -5.86 23.07 -23.34
C ASP A 238 -5.33 22.02 -24.32
N ALA A 239 -4.34 22.38 -25.13
CA ALA A 239 -3.71 21.47 -26.08
C ALA A 239 -2.96 20.34 -25.33
N LYS A 240 -2.32 20.68 -24.23
CA LYS A 240 -1.64 19.69 -23.39
C LYS A 240 -2.62 18.72 -22.72
N ALA A 241 -3.74 19.21 -22.18
CA ALA A 241 -4.76 18.36 -21.57
C ALA A 241 -5.32 17.33 -22.57
N LEU A 242 -5.51 17.73 -23.85
CA LEU A 242 -5.94 16.79 -24.88
C LEU A 242 -4.82 15.79 -25.22
N ALA A 243 -3.57 16.24 -25.35
CA ALA A 243 -2.43 15.36 -25.61
C ALA A 243 -2.24 14.31 -24.50
N ASP A 244 -2.39 14.72 -23.23
CA ASP A 244 -2.30 13.85 -22.07
C ASP A 244 -3.46 12.81 -22.07
N LYS A 245 -4.69 13.21 -22.41
CA LYS A 245 -5.81 12.27 -22.57
C LYS A 245 -5.56 11.23 -23.66
N ILE A 246 -4.98 11.64 -24.78
CA ILE A 246 -4.65 10.73 -25.88
C ILE A 246 -3.54 9.75 -25.49
N ASN A 247 -2.49 10.24 -24.84
CA ASN A 247 -1.36 9.41 -24.38
C ASN A 247 -1.79 8.42 -23.29
N GLY A 248 -2.68 8.85 -22.37
CA GLY A 248 -3.25 8.00 -21.33
C GLY A 248 -4.10 6.84 -21.85
N GLY A 249 -4.46 6.86 -23.13
CA GLY A 249 -5.21 5.80 -23.81
C GLY A 249 -6.70 5.81 -23.52
N SER A 250 -7.45 5.08 -24.35
CA SER A 250 -8.90 4.92 -24.23
C SER A 250 -9.26 3.69 -23.40
N LEU A 251 -10.23 3.85 -22.50
CA LEU A 251 -10.77 2.71 -21.74
C LEU A 251 -11.54 1.76 -22.69
N PRO A 252 -11.45 0.44 -22.49
CA PRO A 252 -12.14 -0.55 -23.34
C PRO A 252 -13.67 -0.52 -23.18
N PHE A 253 -14.16 0.10 -22.11
CA PHE A 253 -15.58 0.29 -21.81
C PHE A 253 -15.78 1.52 -20.93
N LYS A 254 -17.00 2.07 -20.92
CA LYS A 254 -17.35 3.19 -20.08
C LYS A 254 -17.40 2.80 -18.61
N LEU A 255 -16.67 3.53 -17.77
CA LEU A 255 -16.68 3.37 -16.32
C LEU A 255 -17.67 4.34 -15.67
N VAL A 256 -18.32 3.85 -14.62
CA VAL A 256 -19.21 4.63 -13.74
C VAL A 256 -18.65 4.57 -12.32
N THR A 257 -18.64 5.69 -11.64
CA THR A 257 -18.27 5.75 -10.24
C THR A 257 -19.37 5.16 -9.36
N ASP A 258 -19.11 4.00 -8.76
CA ASP A 258 -20.03 3.30 -7.84
C ASP A 258 -19.95 3.89 -6.43
N SER A 259 -18.74 4.15 -5.95
CA SER A 259 -18.51 4.83 -4.67
C SER A 259 -17.34 5.79 -4.75
N PHE A 260 -17.45 6.88 -4.00
CA PHE A 260 -16.42 7.91 -3.92
C PHE A 260 -16.34 8.44 -2.49
N SER A 261 -15.14 8.46 -1.93
CA SER A 261 -14.87 8.97 -0.60
C SER A 261 -13.55 9.74 -0.57
N THR A 262 -13.53 10.85 0.11
CA THR A 262 -12.32 11.66 0.33
C THR A 262 -12.01 11.79 1.82
N ILE A 263 -10.74 11.70 2.17
CA ILE A 263 -10.24 11.86 3.53
C ILE A 263 -9.30 13.07 3.56
N SER A 264 -9.61 14.02 4.43
CA SER A 264 -8.77 15.21 4.59
C SER A 264 -7.43 14.89 5.27
N PRO A 265 -6.30 15.38 4.76
CA PRO A 265 -4.97 15.15 5.34
C PRO A 265 -4.84 15.62 6.79
N THR A 266 -5.51 16.71 7.15
CA THR A 266 -5.41 17.30 8.50
C THR A 266 -5.93 16.39 9.60
N LEU A 267 -7.01 15.64 9.32
CA LEU A 267 -7.59 14.69 10.28
C LEU A 267 -6.69 13.46 10.45
N GLY A 268 -6.16 12.92 9.36
CA GLY A 268 -5.34 11.72 9.38
C GLY A 268 -3.99 11.94 10.06
N MET A 269 -3.29 13.04 9.76
CA MET A 269 -2.01 13.37 10.40
C MET A 269 -2.15 13.61 11.90
N GLY A 270 -3.21 14.31 12.33
CA GLY A 270 -3.50 14.50 13.75
C GLY A 270 -3.77 13.19 14.48
N ALA A 271 -4.51 12.26 13.85
CA ALA A 271 -4.76 10.93 14.40
C ALA A 271 -3.46 10.11 14.52
N ARG A 272 -2.59 10.12 13.48
CA ARG A 272 -1.28 9.46 13.50
C ARG A 272 -0.42 9.93 14.66
N ASP A 273 -0.29 11.24 14.85
CA ASP A 273 0.57 11.82 15.88
C ASP A 273 0.03 11.52 17.29
N ALA A 274 -1.29 11.59 17.47
CA ALA A 274 -1.94 11.22 18.71
C ALA A 274 -1.77 9.73 19.04
N MET A 275 -1.92 8.84 18.07
CA MET A 275 -1.73 7.40 18.25
C MET A 275 -0.26 7.04 18.49
N GLY A 276 0.68 7.70 17.78
CA GLY A 276 2.11 7.54 18.02
C GLY A 276 2.48 7.92 19.47
N LEU A 277 2.02 9.06 19.94
CA LEU A 277 2.22 9.49 21.33
C LEU A 277 1.57 8.51 22.34
N ALA A 278 0.35 8.07 22.07
CA ALA A 278 -0.35 7.09 22.91
C ALA A 278 0.43 5.75 22.98
N GLY A 279 1.00 5.29 21.87
CA GLY A 279 1.84 4.11 21.82
C GLY A 279 3.11 4.23 22.67
N ILE A 280 3.79 5.37 22.62
CA ILE A 280 4.96 5.67 23.46
C ILE A 280 4.57 5.69 24.96
N ILE A 281 3.49 6.37 25.30
CA ILE A 281 3.00 6.43 26.69
C ILE A 281 2.65 5.03 27.19
N ALA A 282 1.92 4.24 26.39
CA ALA A 282 1.57 2.86 26.71
C ALA A 282 2.81 2.00 26.94
N PHE A 283 3.81 2.08 26.06
CA PHE A 283 5.07 1.35 26.19
C PHE A 283 5.80 1.73 27.50
N CYS A 284 5.90 3.01 27.83
CA CYS A 284 6.53 3.48 29.06
C CYS A 284 5.79 2.99 30.32
N LEU A 285 4.47 3.06 30.34
CA LEU A 285 3.66 2.57 31.45
C LEU A 285 3.83 1.06 31.66
N ILE A 286 3.81 0.29 30.57
CA ILE A 286 4.06 -1.15 30.57
C ILE A 286 5.47 -1.45 31.08
N ALA A 287 6.48 -0.72 30.62
CA ALA A 287 7.86 -0.93 31.05
C ALA A 287 8.00 -0.71 32.56
N VAL A 288 7.43 0.36 33.10
CA VAL A 288 7.42 0.63 34.54
C VAL A 288 6.72 -0.49 35.31
N LEU A 289 5.53 -0.90 34.86
CA LEU A 289 4.76 -1.96 35.48
C LEU A 289 5.55 -3.28 35.52
N MET A 290 6.14 -3.67 34.40
CA MET A 290 6.92 -4.92 34.28
C MET A 290 8.14 -4.92 35.18
N ILE A 291 8.88 -3.79 35.24
CA ILE A 291 10.06 -3.66 36.11
C ILE A 291 9.66 -3.68 37.58
N CYS A 292 8.60 -2.98 37.96
CA CYS A 292 8.13 -2.93 39.35
C CYS A 292 7.62 -4.30 39.84
N MET A 293 6.84 -5.00 39.03
CA MET A 293 6.24 -6.28 39.43
C MET A 293 7.21 -7.46 39.35
N TYR A 294 8.02 -7.51 38.29
CA TYR A 294 8.85 -8.68 37.99
C TYR A 294 10.36 -8.44 38.11
N ARG A 295 10.78 -7.20 38.44
CA ARG A 295 12.17 -6.84 38.68
C ARG A 295 13.08 -7.26 37.52
N LEU A 296 14.06 -8.16 37.74
CA LEU A 296 15.04 -8.56 36.72
C LEU A 296 14.42 -9.22 35.49
N PRO A 297 13.54 -10.23 35.61
CA PRO A 297 12.77 -10.73 34.46
C PRO A 297 11.95 -9.64 33.75
N GLY A 298 11.41 -8.66 34.50
CA GLY A 298 10.70 -7.52 33.92
C GLY A 298 11.58 -6.65 33.02
N VAL A 299 12.84 -6.39 33.42
CA VAL A 299 13.82 -5.67 32.58
C VAL A 299 14.09 -6.46 31.29
N MET A 300 14.25 -7.80 31.37
CA MET A 300 14.47 -8.62 30.18
C MET A 300 13.25 -8.59 29.25
N ALA A 301 12.05 -8.61 29.82
CA ALA A 301 10.80 -8.50 29.06
C ALA A 301 10.69 -7.16 28.32
N VAL A 302 11.07 -6.04 28.96
CA VAL A 302 11.07 -4.71 28.31
C VAL A 302 12.07 -4.64 27.15
N ILE A 303 13.28 -5.18 27.32
CA ILE A 303 14.27 -5.24 26.22
C ILE A 303 13.73 -6.07 25.06
N SER A 304 13.13 -7.21 25.34
CA SER A 304 12.52 -8.07 24.32
C SER A 304 11.33 -7.39 23.64
N LEU A 305 10.51 -6.66 24.38
CA LEU A 305 9.38 -5.91 23.86
C LEU A 305 9.85 -4.80 22.91
N ALA A 306 10.95 -4.09 23.23
CA ALA A 306 11.57 -3.13 22.32
C ALA A 306 12.01 -3.80 21.01
N GLY A 307 12.59 -5.01 21.07
CA GLY A 307 12.93 -5.81 19.90
C GLY A 307 11.70 -6.23 19.08
N GLN A 308 10.59 -6.57 19.74
CA GLN A 308 9.34 -6.91 19.07
C GLN A 308 8.76 -5.71 18.31
N VAL A 309 8.73 -4.53 18.94
CA VAL A 309 8.28 -3.28 18.30
C VAL A 309 9.17 -2.94 17.10
N ALA A 310 10.50 -3.01 17.26
CA ALA A 310 11.44 -2.80 16.17
C ALA A 310 11.24 -3.78 15.02
N GLY A 311 10.99 -5.06 15.33
CA GLY A 311 10.68 -6.10 14.35
C GLY A 311 9.38 -5.81 13.59
N THR A 312 8.36 -5.29 14.26
CA THR A 312 7.10 -4.89 13.61
C THR A 312 7.34 -3.74 12.64
N PHE A 313 8.09 -2.71 13.04
CA PHE A 313 8.47 -1.63 12.11
C PHE A 313 9.31 -2.15 10.94
N ALA A 314 10.27 -3.04 11.18
CA ALA A 314 11.07 -3.65 10.11
C ALA A 314 10.21 -4.42 9.10
N ALA A 315 9.17 -5.12 9.55
CA ALA A 315 8.25 -5.83 8.66
C ALA A 315 7.40 -4.87 7.82
N ILE A 316 7.04 -3.71 8.36
CA ILE A 316 6.21 -2.69 7.69
C ILE A 316 7.03 -1.90 6.67
N THR A 317 8.24 -1.50 7.03
CA THR A 317 9.09 -0.65 6.17
C THR A 317 9.70 -1.39 4.99
N GLY A 318 9.65 -2.74 4.98
CA GLY A 318 10.38 -3.54 3.99
C GLY A 318 11.89 -3.54 4.28
N PHE A 319 12.27 -3.59 5.55
CA PHE A 319 13.65 -3.71 6.01
C PHE A 319 14.39 -4.89 5.39
N PHE A 320 13.68 -6.00 5.20
CA PHE A 320 14.22 -7.19 4.56
C PHE A 320 13.95 -7.14 3.05
N ALA A 321 14.98 -7.35 2.23
CA ALA A 321 14.91 -7.27 0.76
C ALA A 321 13.87 -8.21 0.09
N PHE A 322 13.37 -9.21 0.81
CA PHE A 322 12.34 -10.15 0.34
C PHE A 322 10.90 -9.70 0.64
N ASN A 323 10.74 -8.58 1.32
CA ASN A 323 9.43 -8.06 1.70
C ASN A 323 9.29 -6.61 1.23
N ASP A 324 8.27 -6.34 0.44
CA ASP A 324 7.95 -4.99 0.00
C ASP A 324 7.44 -4.15 1.18
N SER A 325 7.58 -2.83 1.07
CA SER A 325 7.05 -1.92 2.08
C SER A 325 5.53 -2.00 2.12
N PHE A 326 5.00 -2.11 3.32
CA PHE A 326 3.57 -2.21 3.58
C PHE A 326 2.96 -0.82 3.85
N THR A 327 1.76 -0.55 3.30
CA THR A 327 1.06 0.72 3.54
C THR A 327 0.42 0.73 4.94
N MET A 328 0.89 1.63 5.79
CA MET A 328 0.44 1.76 7.18
C MET A 328 -0.82 2.62 7.28
N THR A 329 -1.82 2.13 7.96
CA THR A 329 -3.11 2.77 8.19
C THR A 329 -3.36 3.03 9.68
N ILE A 330 -4.38 3.84 10.03
CA ILE A 330 -4.77 4.08 11.44
C ILE A 330 -5.10 2.77 12.17
N PRO A 331 -5.93 1.85 11.62
CA PRO A 331 -6.11 0.52 12.22
C PRO A 331 -4.83 -0.30 12.31
N GLY A 332 -3.91 -0.17 11.34
CA GLY A 332 -2.60 -0.81 11.39
C GLY A 332 -1.77 -0.38 12.60
N ILE A 333 -1.78 0.92 12.97
CA ILE A 333 -1.14 1.42 14.19
C ILE A 333 -1.80 0.80 15.44
N ALA A 334 -3.14 0.72 15.46
CA ALA A 334 -3.87 0.07 16.55
C ALA A 334 -3.47 -1.41 16.70
N GLY A 335 -3.25 -2.11 15.58
CA GLY A 335 -2.73 -3.49 15.56
C GLY A 335 -1.35 -3.63 16.21
N ILE A 336 -0.44 -2.66 15.98
CA ILE A 336 0.88 -2.62 16.66
C ILE A 336 0.71 -2.48 18.17
N ILE A 337 -0.13 -1.54 18.61
CA ILE A 337 -0.38 -1.30 20.05
C ILE A 337 -0.95 -2.57 20.71
N LEU A 338 -1.89 -3.23 20.04
CA LEU A 338 -2.46 -4.49 20.51
C LEU A 338 -1.42 -5.61 20.57
N ALA A 339 -0.55 -5.73 19.56
CA ALA A 339 0.52 -6.71 19.53
C ALA A 339 1.55 -6.50 20.64
N VAL A 340 1.83 -5.25 21.02
CA VAL A 340 2.65 -4.92 22.20
C VAL A 340 1.98 -5.46 23.48
N GLY A 341 0.68 -5.23 23.64
CA GLY A 341 -0.08 -5.78 24.79
C GLY A 341 0.05 -7.30 24.91
N MET A 342 -0.14 -8.03 23.80
CA MET A 342 0.02 -9.49 23.78
C MET A 342 1.46 -9.95 24.10
N GLY A 343 2.47 -9.20 23.67
CA GLY A 343 3.87 -9.45 24.01
C GLY A 343 4.13 -9.34 25.51
N VAL A 344 3.44 -8.42 26.17
CA VAL A 344 3.46 -8.27 27.65
C VAL A 344 2.80 -9.45 28.33
N ASP A 345 1.62 -9.87 27.89
CA ASP A 345 0.88 -10.98 28.47
C ASP A 345 1.68 -12.28 28.49
N ALA A 346 2.40 -12.59 27.42
CA ALA A 346 3.30 -13.73 27.34
C ALA A 346 4.39 -13.68 28.43
N ASN A 347 4.97 -12.50 28.66
CA ASN A 347 5.99 -12.28 29.67
C ASN A 347 5.39 -12.30 31.10
N VAL A 348 4.20 -11.77 31.30
CA VAL A 348 3.47 -11.80 32.58
C VAL A 348 3.18 -13.25 33.00
N ILE A 349 2.56 -14.03 32.10
CA ILE A 349 2.26 -15.45 32.35
C ILE A 349 3.53 -16.21 32.70
N THR A 350 4.61 -16.01 31.97
CA THR A 350 5.90 -16.67 32.21
C THR A 350 6.45 -16.30 33.57
N ASN A 351 6.46 -15.03 33.93
CA ASN A 351 7.05 -14.54 35.18
C ASN A 351 6.21 -14.95 36.40
N GLU A 352 4.89 -15.00 36.29
CA GLU A 352 4.04 -15.52 37.36
C GLU A 352 4.31 -17.05 37.59
N ARG A 353 4.46 -17.83 36.52
CA ARG A 353 4.84 -19.24 36.67
C ARG A 353 6.22 -19.43 37.33
N ILE A 354 7.18 -18.55 37.00
CA ILE A 354 8.51 -18.57 37.65
C ILE A 354 8.38 -18.24 39.16
N LYS A 355 7.56 -17.22 39.51
CA LYS A 355 7.28 -16.86 40.90
C LYS A 355 6.63 -18.00 41.68
N GLU A 356 5.63 -18.69 41.11
CA GLU A 356 4.97 -19.86 41.71
C GLU A 356 6.00 -20.96 42.02
N GLU A 357 6.86 -21.30 41.07
CA GLU A 357 7.87 -22.34 41.25
C GLU A 357 8.94 -21.98 42.30
N LEU A 358 9.31 -20.68 42.37
CA LEU A 358 10.21 -20.17 43.41
C LEU A 358 9.56 -20.18 44.78
N SER A 359 8.27 -19.88 44.87
CA SER A 359 7.51 -19.92 46.13
C SER A 359 7.32 -21.37 46.64
N ALA A 360 7.29 -22.32 45.71
CA ALA A 360 7.30 -23.75 46.03
C ALA A 360 8.69 -24.29 46.50
N GLY A 361 9.68 -23.40 46.69
CA GLY A 361 10.99 -23.76 47.27
C GLY A 361 11.99 -24.34 46.28
N LYS A 362 11.71 -24.30 44.95
CA LYS A 362 12.64 -24.79 43.94
C LYS A 362 13.84 -23.85 43.73
N THR A 363 14.93 -24.41 43.22
CA THR A 363 16.09 -23.60 42.85
C THR A 363 15.78 -22.63 41.70
N ILE A 364 16.50 -21.51 41.60
CA ILE A 364 16.32 -20.52 40.54
C ILE A 364 16.37 -21.17 39.16
N ASP A 365 17.37 -22.03 38.91
CA ASP A 365 17.52 -22.71 37.61
C ASP A 365 16.34 -23.66 37.32
N GLY A 366 15.84 -24.35 38.34
CA GLY A 366 14.67 -25.24 38.24
C GLY A 366 13.37 -24.45 37.97
N SER A 367 13.19 -23.36 38.72
CA SER A 367 12.00 -22.48 38.58
C SER A 367 11.94 -21.78 37.23
N LEU A 368 13.07 -21.27 36.73
CA LEU A 368 13.15 -20.69 35.38
C LEU A 368 12.79 -21.74 34.32
N TYR A 369 13.40 -22.93 34.38
CA TYR A 369 13.15 -23.95 33.36
C TYR A 369 11.68 -24.42 33.33
N ILE A 370 11.12 -24.72 34.50
CA ILE A 370 9.74 -25.21 34.62
C ILE A 370 8.75 -24.10 34.32
N GLY A 371 9.00 -22.89 34.80
CA GLY A 371 8.16 -21.72 34.52
C GLY A 371 8.01 -21.46 33.02
N PHE A 372 9.12 -21.39 32.28
CA PHE A 372 9.08 -21.24 30.82
C PHE A 372 8.37 -22.42 30.12
N LYS A 373 8.58 -23.65 30.58
CA LYS A 373 7.95 -24.84 29.98
C LYS A 373 6.43 -24.85 30.20
N ARG A 374 5.96 -24.50 31.42
CA ARG A 374 4.52 -24.45 31.73
C ARG A 374 3.80 -23.31 31.09
N ALA A 375 4.46 -22.12 30.98
CA ALA A 375 3.88 -20.94 30.33
C ALA A 375 3.71 -21.17 28.83
N PHE A 376 4.63 -21.91 28.19
CA PHE A 376 4.65 -22.03 26.72
C PHE A 376 3.33 -22.53 26.13
N SER A 377 2.69 -23.57 26.72
CA SER A 377 1.44 -24.10 26.18
C SER A 377 0.32 -23.06 26.19
N ALA A 378 0.13 -22.38 27.33
CA ALA A 378 -0.91 -21.37 27.46
C ALA A 378 -0.67 -20.15 26.49
N ILE A 379 0.58 -19.73 26.34
CA ILE A 379 0.95 -18.65 25.43
C ILE A 379 0.77 -19.09 23.98
N PHE A 380 1.13 -20.32 23.64
CA PHE A 380 0.97 -20.87 22.30
C PHE A 380 -0.52 -20.90 21.89
N ASP A 381 -1.39 -21.45 22.76
CA ASP A 381 -2.83 -21.56 22.49
C ASP A 381 -3.47 -20.20 22.30
N GLY A 382 -3.14 -19.20 23.14
CA GLY A 382 -3.64 -17.83 23.01
C GLY A 382 -3.16 -17.15 21.73
N ASN A 383 -1.88 -17.26 21.41
CA ASN A 383 -1.30 -16.62 20.23
C ASN A 383 -1.77 -17.25 18.90
N ILE A 384 -2.00 -18.57 18.87
CA ILE A 384 -2.57 -19.25 17.69
C ILE A 384 -3.98 -18.75 17.40
N THR A 385 -4.81 -18.54 18.42
CA THR A 385 -6.16 -17.97 18.25
C THR A 385 -6.09 -16.59 17.61
N MET A 386 -5.18 -15.74 18.10
CA MET A 386 -5.00 -14.40 17.52
C MET A 386 -4.44 -14.43 16.10
N LEU A 387 -3.54 -15.37 15.79
CA LEU A 387 -3.03 -15.56 14.43
C LEU A 387 -4.14 -15.98 13.46
N ILE A 388 -5.03 -16.89 13.89
CA ILE A 388 -6.20 -17.29 13.08
C ILE A 388 -7.09 -16.07 12.78
N ILE A 389 -7.39 -15.25 13.79
CA ILE A 389 -8.17 -14.01 13.61
C ILE A 389 -7.47 -13.07 12.62
N ALA A 390 -6.16 -12.86 12.77
CA ALA A 390 -5.38 -12.01 11.89
C ALA A 390 -5.40 -12.51 10.43
N VAL A 391 -5.24 -13.82 10.21
CA VAL A 391 -5.31 -14.45 8.87
C VAL A 391 -6.72 -14.32 8.28
N ILE A 392 -7.77 -14.48 9.08
CA ILE A 392 -9.16 -14.28 8.63
C ILE A 392 -9.38 -12.83 8.19
N LEU A 393 -8.92 -11.84 8.98
CA LEU A 393 -9.03 -10.44 8.62
C LEU A 393 -8.26 -10.11 7.34
N MET A 394 -7.05 -10.64 7.19
CA MET A 394 -6.25 -10.47 5.98
C MET A 394 -6.90 -11.14 4.75
N GLY A 395 -7.54 -12.28 4.91
CA GLY A 395 -8.20 -12.98 3.82
C GLY A 395 -9.53 -12.36 3.42
N ALA A 396 -10.30 -11.83 4.40
CA ALA A 396 -11.61 -11.23 4.15
C ALA A 396 -11.52 -9.82 3.54
N PHE A 397 -10.47 -9.05 3.87
CA PHE A 397 -10.33 -7.64 3.52
C PHE A 397 -9.06 -7.33 2.72
N GLY A 398 -8.32 -8.35 2.34
CA GLY A 398 -7.10 -8.21 1.55
C GLY A 398 -7.36 -8.03 0.06
N THR A 399 -6.27 -7.71 -0.65
CA THR A 399 -6.31 -7.67 -2.12
C THR A 399 -6.59 -9.06 -2.68
N PRO A 400 -7.28 -9.19 -3.80
CA PRO A 400 -7.56 -10.48 -4.43
C PRO A 400 -6.30 -11.33 -4.66
N ASP A 401 -5.17 -10.68 -4.94
CA ASP A 401 -3.87 -11.32 -5.22
C ASP A 401 -3.12 -11.76 -3.96
N SER A 402 -3.60 -11.40 -2.76
CA SER A 402 -2.93 -11.79 -1.52
C SER A 402 -3.10 -13.28 -1.25
N TRP A 403 -2.03 -13.95 -0.80
CA TRP A 403 -2.05 -15.39 -0.49
C TRP A 403 -3.15 -15.77 0.52
N CYS A 404 -3.45 -14.89 1.48
CA CYS A 404 -4.53 -15.09 2.45
C CYS A 404 -5.90 -15.06 1.77
N SER A 405 -6.12 -14.10 0.85
CA SER A 405 -7.36 -14.00 0.08
C SER A 405 -7.54 -15.21 -0.83
N ILE A 406 -6.47 -15.65 -1.51
CA ILE A 406 -6.53 -16.85 -2.38
C ILE A 406 -6.91 -18.10 -1.59
N ILE A 407 -6.31 -18.35 -0.42
CA ILE A 407 -6.61 -19.53 0.41
C ILE A 407 -8.03 -19.47 0.99
N LEU A 408 -8.50 -18.30 1.37
CA LEU A 408 -9.79 -18.11 2.03
C LEU A 408 -10.92 -17.72 1.06
N SER A 409 -10.63 -17.51 -0.24
CA SER A 409 -11.61 -17.15 -1.25
C SER A 409 -12.82 -18.08 -1.29
N PRO A 410 -12.70 -19.45 -1.17
CA PRO A 410 -13.87 -20.33 -1.17
C PRO A 410 -14.86 -20.04 -0.04
N ILE A 411 -14.39 -19.41 1.06
CA ILE A 411 -15.25 -19.09 2.21
C ILE A 411 -15.87 -17.69 2.04
N PHE A 412 -15.10 -16.74 1.50
CA PHE A 412 -15.51 -15.33 1.45
C PHE A 412 -16.18 -14.91 0.14
N THR A 413 -16.06 -15.69 -0.96
CA THR A 413 -16.77 -15.40 -2.22
C THR A 413 -18.28 -15.26 -2.04
N TRP A 414 -18.85 -15.92 -1.03
CA TRP A 414 -20.28 -15.84 -0.75
C TRP A 414 -20.71 -14.50 -0.14
N PHE A 415 -19.81 -13.75 0.48
CA PHE A 415 -20.09 -12.45 1.12
C PHE A 415 -19.72 -11.24 0.26
N GLY A 416 -19.18 -11.46 -0.94
CA GLY A 416 -18.59 -10.42 -1.78
C GLY A 416 -17.21 -9.99 -1.26
N VAL A 417 -16.33 -9.58 -2.16
CA VAL A 417 -14.99 -9.11 -1.79
C VAL A 417 -15.07 -7.67 -1.30
N SER A 418 -14.77 -7.46 -0.03
CA SER A 418 -14.65 -6.12 0.54
C SER A 418 -13.16 -5.79 0.71
N THR A 419 -12.60 -5.00 -0.18
CA THR A 419 -11.21 -4.55 -0.09
C THR A 419 -11.09 -3.34 0.84
N ALA A 420 -11.25 -3.55 2.14
CA ALA A 420 -10.93 -2.51 3.12
C ALA A 420 -9.46 -2.60 3.52
N GLY A 421 -8.58 -1.95 2.77
CA GLY A 421 -7.12 -1.97 3.00
C GLY A 421 -6.72 -1.57 4.43
N SER A 422 -7.52 -0.74 5.11
CA SER A 422 -7.32 -0.39 6.50
C SER A 422 -7.49 -1.58 7.46
N ILE A 423 -8.47 -2.46 7.23
CA ILE A 423 -8.69 -3.67 8.04
C ILE A 423 -7.62 -4.73 7.72
N TYR A 424 -7.23 -4.85 6.46
CA TYR A 424 -6.10 -5.70 6.06
C TYR A 424 -4.82 -5.30 6.80
N ALA A 425 -4.52 -3.99 6.88
CA ALA A 425 -3.38 -3.47 7.58
C ALA A 425 -3.39 -3.83 9.08
N PHE A 426 -4.55 -3.77 9.73
CA PHE A 426 -4.72 -4.23 11.11
C PHE A 426 -4.41 -5.73 11.25
N GLY A 427 -4.97 -6.57 10.36
CA GLY A 427 -4.70 -8.01 10.34
C GLY A 427 -3.20 -8.32 10.15
N TYR A 428 -2.54 -7.63 9.22
CA TYR A 428 -1.11 -7.81 8.93
C TYR A 428 -0.24 -7.45 10.14
N THR A 429 -0.42 -6.28 10.74
CA THR A 429 0.37 -5.85 11.90
C THR A 429 0.13 -6.74 13.11
N LEU A 430 -1.09 -7.24 13.29
CA LEU A 430 -1.44 -8.21 14.31
C LEU A 430 -0.72 -9.55 14.08
N ALA A 431 -0.76 -10.10 12.85
CA ALA A 431 -0.09 -11.35 12.50
C ALA A 431 1.41 -11.27 12.72
N VAL A 432 2.04 -10.21 12.21
CA VAL A 432 3.48 -9.94 12.41
C VAL A 432 3.80 -9.82 13.90
N GLY A 433 3.01 -9.08 14.66
CA GLY A 433 3.20 -8.91 16.10
C GLY A 433 3.13 -10.23 16.88
N VAL A 434 2.19 -11.12 16.52
CA VAL A 434 2.07 -12.45 17.12
C VAL A 434 3.30 -13.32 16.81
N VAL A 435 3.75 -13.35 15.55
CA VAL A 435 4.95 -14.11 15.15
C VAL A 435 6.19 -13.59 15.90
N LEU A 436 6.35 -12.28 15.96
CA LEU A 436 7.48 -11.65 16.67
C LEU A 436 7.39 -11.86 18.19
N ASN A 437 6.20 -12.01 18.76
CA ASN A 437 6.04 -12.36 20.18
C ASN A 437 6.63 -13.74 20.50
N PHE A 438 6.52 -14.73 19.63
CA PHE A 438 7.21 -16.02 19.81
C PHE A 438 8.72 -15.84 19.82
N LEU A 439 9.26 -15.01 18.92
CA LEU A 439 10.70 -14.79 18.81
C LEU A 439 11.22 -13.94 19.98
N PHE A 440 10.66 -12.76 20.19
CA PHE A 440 11.15 -11.82 21.20
C PHE A 440 10.54 -12.10 22.58
N GLY A 441 9.21 -12.21 22.68
CA GLY A 441 8.52 -12.38 23.95
C GLY A 441 8.89 -13.69 24.67
N ILE A 442 9.05 -14.78 23.95
CA ILE A 442 9.31 -16.10 24.56
C ILE A 442 10.78 -16.50 24.46
N LEU A 443 11.30 -16.63 23.22
CA LEU A 443 12.65 -17.18 23.00
C LEU A 443 13.73 -16.25 23.54
N THR A 444 13.68 -14.97 23.18
CA THR A 444 14.70 -14.00 23.55
C THR A 444 14.69 -13.69 25.04
N THR A 445 13.51 -13.48 25.64
CA THR A 445 13.36 -13.27 27.10
C THR A 445 13.89 -14.48 27.87
N ARG A 446 13.57 -15.69 27.42
CA ARG A 446 14.10 -16.93 28.02
C ARG A 446 15.62 -16.99 27.98
N LEU A 447 16.24 -16.74 26.81
CA LEU A 447 17.68 -16.79 26.63
C LEU A 447 18.39 -15.77 27.53
N MET A 448 17.90 -14.54 27.56
CA MET A 448 18.49 -13.46 28.38
C MET A 448 18.33 -13.77 29.87
N THR A 449 17.14 -14.14 30.33
CA THR A 449 16.88 -14.42 31.76
C THR A 449 17.70 -15.62 32.26
N MET A 450 17.74 -16.72 31.47
CA MET A 450 18.53 -17.92 31.83
C MET A 450 20.04 -17.67 31.78
N SER A 451 20.54 -16.81 30.88
CA SER A 451 21.96 -16.44 30.81
C SER A 451 22.36 -15.56 32.00
N LEU A 452 21.51 -14.57 32.33
CA LEU A 452 21.78 -13.61 33.40
C LEU A 452 21.76 -14.26 34.80
N SER A 453 20.90 -15.30 35.01
CA SER A 453 20.83 -16.07 36.25
C SER A 453 22.14 -16.82 36.57
N ARG A 454 23.08 -16.95 35.62
CA ARG A 454 24.40 -17.58 35.82
C ARG A 454 25.42 -16.67 36.50
N PHE A 455 25.18 -15.38 36.58
CA PHE A 455 26.07 -14.46 37.28
C PHE A 455 25.76 -14.49 38.79
N LYS A 456 26.81 -14.59 39.61
CA LYS A 456 26.67 -14.69 41.08
C LYS A 456 25.88 -13.52 41.68
N VAL A 457 26.01 -12.32 41.12
CA VAL A 457 25.33 -11.10 41.56
C VAL A 457 23.80 -11.22 41.42
N PHE A 458 23.33 -11.86 40.35
CA PHE A 458 21.89 -12.01 40.05
C PHE A 458 21.29 -13.33 40.53
N ARG A 459 22.04 -14.11 41.33
CA ARG A 459 21.60 -15.43 41.83
C ARG A 459 20.83 -15.33 43.15
N ASN A 460 20.17 -14.22 43.40
CA ASN A 460 19.29 -14.04 44.55
C ASN A 460 17.82 -14.20 44.13
N PRO A 461 17.04 -15.10 44.81
CA PRO A 461 15.61 -15.32 44.51
C PRO A 461 14.78 -14.04 44.53
N VAL A 462 15.17 -13.04 45.31
CA VAL A 462 14.48 -11.74 45.43
C VAL A 462 14.43 -11.03 44.08
N PHE A 463 15.43 -11.14 43.22
CA PHE A 463 15.42 -10.53 41.89
C PHE A 463 14.39 -11.15 40.95
N TYR A 464 13.91 -12.36 41.23
CA TYR A 464 12.93 -13.09 40.45
C TYR A 464 11.55 -13.16 41.13
N GLY A 465 11.31 -12.28 42.14
CA GLY A 465 10.03 -12.23 42.87
C GLY A 465 9.88 -13.29 43.98
N GLY A 466 10.92 -14.04 44.27
CA GLY A 466 10.95 -14.96 45.42
C GLY A 466 11.07 -14.22 46.77
N ARG A 467 10.61 -14.84 47.86
CA ARG A 467 10.82 -14.32 49.21
C ARG A 467 12.26 -14.54 49.65
N LYS A 468 12.85 -13.61 50.44
CA LYS A 468 14.10 -13.87 51.15
C LYS A 468 13.90 -15.11 52.04
N LYS A 469 14.77 -16.12 51.93
CA LYS A 469 14.85 -17.12 52.95
C LYS A 469 15.04 -16.41 54.29
N ALA A 470 14.12 -16.64 55.25
CA ALA A 470 14.32 -16.16 56.60
C ALA A 470 15.65 -16.80 57.11
N GLU A 471 16.67 -15.98 57.31
CA GLU A 471 17.83 -16.38 58.07
C GLU A 471 17.38 -16.58 59.51
N GLY A 472 17.47 -17.82 60.00
CA GLY A 472 17.32 -18.10 61.39
C GLY A 472 15.97 -18.66 61.83
N GLY A 473 15.74 -19.93 61.60
CA GLY A 473 15.05 -20.83 62.50
C GLY A 473 16.08 -21.81 62.96
N ALA A 474 16.88 -21.41 63.92
CA ALA A 474 17.65 -22.37 64.71
C ALA A 474 16.65 -23.30 65.38
N ALA A 475 16.90 -24.58 65.30
CA ALA A 475 16.21 -25.63 66.02
C ALA A 475 16.16 -25.33 67.52
N GLU A 476 15.01 -25.49 68.10
CA GLU A 476 14.80 -26.17 69.37
C GLU A 476 13.87 -27.33 69.15
#